data_ded88edd7631492d07ef9474bca917ee
#
_entry.id   ded88edd7631492d07ef9474bca917ee
#
_cell.length_a   1.000
_cell.length_b   1.000
_cell.length_c   1.000
_cell.angle_alpha   90.00
_cell.angle_beta   90.00
_cell.angle_gamma   90.00
#
_symmetry.space_group_name_H-M   'P 1'
#
loop_
_entity.id
_entity.type
_entity.pdbx_description
1 polymer ?
#
loop_
_entity_poly.entity_id
_entity_poly.type
_entity_poly.pdbx_seq_one_letter_code
_entity_poly.pdbx_strand_id
1 'polypeptide(L)'
;LSGLRAYSEILKMIRSNGHIAIADIKRGDIGSTAEMYAKGHFEGDFEADILTLNAYMGEDAVKPYAKYFREKNKGAFILAKTSNPGSRNFQDLKIEEDPLYSRVLDKIHEWGKEEEPEAEFPSFGAVVGVNNLNELDIIRQKTRDIFLLIPGYGAQGAKIEDIASIVSERKNGVVNVSRGYTANLPEHGD
;
A
#
# COMPACT_ATOMS: atom_id res chain seq x y z
N LEU A 1 17.84 2.68 -18.45
CA LEU A 1 17.17 1.56 -19.15
C LEU A 1 17.36 0.21 -18.44
N SER A 2 18.56 -0.09 -17.86
CA SER A 2 18.83 -1.35 -17.14
C SER A 2 17.89 -1.58 -15.94
N GLY A 3 17.62 -0.55 -15.14
CA GLY A 3 16.71 -0.65 -13.99
C GLY A 3 15.26 -0.94 -14.38
N LEU A 4 14.74 -0.36 -15.46
CA LEU A 4 13.39 -0.66 -15.95
C LEU A 4 13.27 -2.09 -16.50
N ARG A 5 14.34 -2.59 -17.14
CA ARG A 5 14.39 -3.95 -17.60
C ARG A 5 14.37 -4.94 -16.44
N ALA A 6 15.22 -4.72 -15.43
CA ALA A 6 15.26 -5.55 -14.22
C ALA A 6 13.91 -5.54 -13.49
N TYR A 7 13.25 -4.38 -13.40
CA TYR A 7 11.92 -4.25 -12.82
C TYR A 7 10.88 -5.11 -13.56
N SER A 8 10.83 -5.02 -14.90
CA SER A 8 9.94 -5.85 -15.73
C SER A 8 10.21 -7.34 -15.56
N GLU A 9 11.48 -7.74 -15.58
CA GLU A 9 11.89 -9.15 -15.44
C GLU A 9 11.51 -9.70 -14.06
N ILE A 10 11.68 -8.93 -12.98
CA ILE A 10 11.29 -9.33 -11.63
C ILE A 10 9.77 -9.50 -11.51
N LEU A 11 8.96 -8.57 -12.02
CA LEU A 11 7.51 -8.71 -12.00
C LEU A 11 7.04 -9.98 -12.74
N LYS A 12 7.60 -10.23 -13.94
CA LYS A 12 7.30 -11.44 -14.71
C LYS A 12 7.70 -12.70 -13.96
N MET A 13 8.87 -12.71 -13.31
CA MET A 13 9.35 -13.86 -12.55
C MET A 13 8.46 -14.14 -11.33
N ILE A 14 8.06 -13.12 -10.55
CA ILE A 14 7.18 -13.27 -9.39
C ILE A 14 5.86 -13.92 -9.83
N ARG A 15 5.21 -13.35 -10.86
CA ARG A 15 3.90 -13.80 -11.33
C ARG A 15 3.96 -15.18 -11.99
N SER A 16 5.00 -15.49 -12.78
CA SER A 16 5.16 -16.81 -13.41
C SER A 16 5.37 -17.94 -12.39
N ASN A 17 5.83 -17.62 -11.19
CA ASN A 17 5.94 -18.57 -10.08
C ASN A 17 4.67 -18.63 -9.20
N GLY A 18 3.55 -18.02 -9.62
CA GLY A 18 2.28 -18.05 -8.91
C GLY A 18 2.21 -17.16 -7.67
N HIS A 19 3.11 -16.19 -7.54
CA HIS A 19 3.10 -15.24 -6.45
C HIS A 19 2.43 -13.91 -6.85
N ILE A 20 1.87 -13.20 -5.88
CA ILE A 20 1.30 -11.87 -6.05
C ILE A 20 2.43 -10.84 -6.11
N ALA A 21 2.47 -10.05 -7.17
CA ALA A 21 3.43 -8.98 -7.34
C ALA A 21 2.85 -7.64 -6.86
N ILE A 22 3.44 -7.07 -5.80
CA ILE A 22 3.09 -5.72 -5.31
C ILE A 22 4.15 -4.75 -5.84
N ALA A 23 3.75 -3.85 -6.74
CA ALA A 23 4.63 -2.81 -7.26
C ALA A 23 4.56 -1.56 -6.36
N ASP A 24 5.63 -1.31 -5.62
CA ASP A 24 5.74 -0.17 -4.69
C ASP A 24 6.16 1.11 -5.44
N ILE A 25 5.26 1.68 -6.22
CA ILE A 25 5.50 2.77 -7.16
C ILE A 25 4.98 4.13 -6.70
N LYS A 26 4.10 4.16 -5.71
CA LYS A 26 3.53 5.36 -5.07
C LYS A 26 3.04 6.41 -6.07
N ARG A 27 2.29 5.95 -7.08
CA ARG A 27 1.75 6.86 -8.11
C ARG A 27 0.72 7.82 -7.53
N GLY A 28 0.70 9.04 -8.09
CA GLY A 28 -0.26 10.07 -7.78
C GLY A 28 -0.35 11.02 -8.96
N ASP A 29 -1.49 10.99 -9.64
CA ASP A 29 -1.87 11.89 -10.75
C ASP A 29 -3.39 11.76 -10.93
N ILE A 30 -3.99 12.61 -11.75
CA ILE A 30 -5.44 12.68 -11.93
C ILE A 30 -5.89 12.41 -13.37
N GLY A 31 -7.18 12.09 -13.54
CA GLY A 31 -7.84 11.97 -14.83
C GLY A 31 -7.14 10.99 -15.79
N SER A 32 -6.94 11.41 -17.04
CA SER A 32 -6.35 10.57 -18.08
C SER A 32 -4.91 10.14 -17.79
N THR A 33 -4.12 10.93 -17.04
CA THR A 33 -2.78 10.54 -16.63
C THR A 33 -2.83 9.38 -15.63
N ALA A 34 -3.74 9.44 -14.64
CA ALA A 34 -3.95 8.33 -13.70
C ALA A 34 -4.42 7.05 -14.42
N GLU A 35 -5.30 7.17 -15.44
CA GLU A 35 -5.70 6.04 -16.27
C GLU A 35 -4.53 5.41 -17.03
N MET A 36 -3.63 6.24 -17.57
CA MET A 36 -2.44 5.74 -18.27
C MET A 36 -1.44 5.08 -17.32
N TYR A 37 -1.28 5.59 -16.09
CA TYR A 37 -0.51 4.89 -15.05
C TYR A 37 -1.14 3.54 -14.69
N ALA A 38 -2.46 3.49 -14.48
CA ALA A 38 -3.16 2.24 -14.21
C ALA A 38 -2.92 1.23 -15.33
N LYS A 39 -3.11 1.63 -16.58
CA LYS A 39 -2.85 0.79 -17.76
C LYS A 39 -1.40 0.31 -17.81
N GLY A 40 -0.44 1.21 -17.65
CA GLY A 40 0.99 0.91 -17.76
C GLY A 40 1.52 -0.04 -16.69
N HIS A 41 0.84 -0.11 -15.51
CA HIS A 41 1.24 -0.97 -14.41
C HIS A 41 0.35 -2.20 -14.18
N PHE A 42 -0.83 -2.25 -14.79
CA PHE A 42 -1.71 -3.42 -14.74
C PHE A 42 -1.73 -4.22 -16.04
N GLU A 43 -1.01 -3.76 -17.05
CA GLU A 43 -0.92 -4.43 -18.35
C GLU A 43 0.53 -4.41 -18.90
N GLY A 44 0.82 -5.36 -19.79
CA GLY A 44 2.07 -5.38 -20.54
C GLY A 44 3.32 -5.71 -19.74
N ASP A 45 4.42 -5.02 -20.06
CA ASP A 45 5.75 -5.37 -19.55
C ASP A 45 5.95 -5.08 -18.06
N PHE A 46 5.17 -4.17 -17.49
CA PHE A 46 5.24 -3.78 -16.09
C PHE A 46 4.04 -4.27 -15.27
N GLU A 47 3.36 -5.30 -15.75
CA GLU A 47 2.15 -5.80 -15.13
C GLU A 47 2.42 -6.32 -13.71
N ALA A 48 1.79 -5.68 -12.73
CA ALA A 48 1.72 -6.09 -11.33
C ALA A 48 0.29 -6.49 -10.96
N ASP A 49 0.11 -7.10 -9.79
CA ASP A 49 -1.21 -7.46 -9.28
C ASP A 49 -1.75 -6.39 -8.34
N ILE A 50 -0.87 -5.74 -7.58
CA ILE A 50 -1.22 -4.67 -6.65
C ILE A 50 -0.23 -3.51 -6.82
N LEU A 51 -0.72 -2.27 -6.69
CA LEU A 51 0.10 -1.06 -6.77
C LEU A 51 0.07 -0.29 -5.45
N THR A 52 1.06 0.56 -5.19
CA THR A 52 0.94 1.59 -4.17
C THR A 52 0.60 2.94 -4.80
N LEU A 53 -0.36 3.66 -4.19
CA LEU A 53 -0.90 4.93 -4.68
C LEU A 53 -0.81 6.02 -3.61
N ASN A 54 -0.74 7.28 -4.07
CA ASN A 54 -0.76 8.45 -3.21
C ASN A 54 -2.10 9.18 -3.34
N ALA A 55 -2.83 9.31 -2.22
CA ALA A 55 -4.16 9.93 -2.19
C ALA A 55 -4.13 11.45 -1.97
N TYR A 56 -2.98 12.12 -1.97
CA TYR A 56 -2.90 13.55 -1.65
C TYR A 56 -3.78 14.43 -2.55
N MET A 57 -4.04 14.01 -3.79
CA MET A 57 -4.92 14.71 -4.74
C MET A 57 -6.39 14.25 -4.68
N GLY A 58 -6.79 13.50 -3.65
CA GLY A 58 -8.16 13.03 -3.47
C GLY A 58 -8.53 11.82 -4.32
N GLU A 59 -9.83 11.59 -4.49
CA GLU A 59 -10.37 10.42 -5.18
C GLU A 59 -10.00 10.35 -6.67
N ASP A 60 -9.81 11.50 -7.31
CA ASP A 60 -9.40 11.58 -8.71
C ASP A 60 -8.04 10.91 -8.98
N ALA A 61 -7.23 10.73 -7.92
CA ALA A 61 -5.94 10.07 -8.01
C ALA A 61 -6.00 8.55 -7.79
N VAL A 62 -7.13 8.00 -7.31
CA VAL A 62 -7.26 6.59 -6.97
C VAL A 62 -8.37 5.88 -7.74
N LYS A 63 -9.52 6.50 -7.94
CA LYS A 63 -10.66 5.89 -8.65
C LYS A 63 -10.36 5.41 -10.08
N PRO A 64 -9.49 6.05 -10.89
CA PRO A 64 -9.15 5.52 -12.21
C PRO A 64 -8.56 4.11 -12.25
N TYR A 65 -8.04 3.62 -11.10
CA TYR A 65 -7.50 2.27 -10.96
C TYR A 65 -8.58 1.21 -10.70
N ALA A 66 -9.74 1.60 -10.15
CA ALA A 66 -10.77 0.68 -9.67
C ALA A 66 -11.36 -0.23 -10.77
N LYS A 67 -11.43 0.22 -12.03
CA LYS A 67 -11.89 -0.61 -13.15
C LYS A 67 -11.11 -1.93 -13.27
N TYR A 68 -9.82 -1.92 -12.96
CA TYR A 68 -8.97 -3.10 -13.05
C TYR A 68 -9.20 -4.09 -11.90
N PHE A 69 -9.77 -3.66 -10.79
CA PHE A 69 -10.05 -4.54 -9.66
C PHE A 69 -11.08 -5.60 -10.04
N ARG A 70 -12.21 -5.17 -10.60
CA ARG A 70 -13.29 -6.06 -11.04
C ARG A 70 -12.95 -6.82 -12.31
N GLU A 71 -12.30 -6.16 -13.28
CA GLU A 71 -12.05 -6.74 -14.59
C GLU A 71 -10.87 -7.70 -14.62
N LYS A 72 -9.86 -7.49 -13.77
CA LYS A 72 -8.57 -8.20 -13.83
C LYS A 72 -8.05 -8.72 -12.48
N ASN A 73 -8.87 -8.70 -11.42
CA ASN A 73 -8.44 -9.09 -10.06
C ASN A 73 -7.20 -8.32 -9.58
N LYS A 74 -7.16 -7.02 -9.80
CA LYS A 74 -6.08 -6.14 -9.35
C LYS A 74 -6.46 -5.45 -8.05
N GLY A 75 -5.50 -4.79 -7.41
CA GLY A 75 -5.75 -4.03 -6.19
C GLY A 75 -4.76 -2.88 -6.02
N ALA A 76 -5.00 -2.03 -5.02
CA ALA A 76 -4.07 -0.97 -4.69
C ALA A 76 -3.99 -0.73 -3.18
N PHE A 77 -2.79 -0.44 -2.68
CA PHE A 77 -2.56 0.08 -1.34
C PHE A 77 -2.34 1.58 -1.40
N ILE A 78 -3.19 2.33 -0.72
CA ILE A 78 -3.14 3.79 -0.66
C ILE A 78 -2.31 4.21 0.56
N LEU A 79 -1.40 5.17 0.40
CA LEU A 79 -0.58 5.68 1.50
C LEU A 79 -1.46 6.43 2.50
N ALA A 80 -1.61 5.89 3.72
CA ALA A 80 -2.27 6.56 4.83
C ALA A 80 -1.27 7.03 5.89
N LYS A 81 -0.52 6.09 6.49
CA LYS A 81 0.53 6.39 7.45
C LYS A 81 1.85 5.76 6.98
N THR A 82 2.88 6.57 6.83
CA THR A 82 4.20 6.08 6.42
C THR A 82 5.19 6.09 7.59
N SER A 83 6.20 5.23 7.50
CA SER A 83 7.13 4.96 8.61
C SER A 83 8.33 5.92 8.69
N ASN A 84 8.51 6.81 7.71
CA ASN A 84 9.62 7.77 7.69
C ASN A 84 9.40 8.93 8.67
N PRO A 85 10.45 9.52 9.25
CA PRO A 85 10.32 10.63 10.23
C PRO A 85 9.55 11.85 9.69
N GLY A 86 9.71 12.18 8.41
CA GLY A 86 9.03 13.31 7.77
C GLY A 86 7.50 13.15 7.61
N SER A 87 6.96 11.96 7.88
CA SER A 87 5.51 11.72 7.87
C SER A 87 4.76 12.67 8.82
N ARG A 88 5.39 13.03 9.92
CA ARG A 88 4.84 13.95 10.93
C ARG A 88 4.55 15.36 10.41
N ASN A 89 5.19 15.78 9.32
CA ASN A 89 4.96 17.12 8.77
C ASN A 89 3.53 17.31 8.27
N PHE A 90 2.85 16.22 7.89
CA PHE A 90 1.48 16.24 7.39
C PHE A 90 0.58 15.23 8.09
N GLN A 91 1.01 13.96 8.15
CA GLN A 91 0.13 12.85 8.52
C GLN A 91 -0.36 12.92 9.97
N ASP A 92 0.44 13.52 10.87
CA ASP A 92 0.11 13.69 12.30
C ASP A 92 -0.57 15.02 12.61
N LEU A 93 -0.74 15.90 11.60
CA LEU A 93 -1.49 17.14 11.79
C LEU A 93 -2.94 16.82 12.17
N LYS A 94 -3.43 17.44 13.21
CA LYS A 94 -4.79 17.24 13.67
C LYS A 94 -5.78 18.04 12.85
N ILE A 95 -6.86 17.37 12.48
CA ILE A 95 -8.09 17.97 11.96
C ILE A 95 -9.14 17.70 13.03
N GLU A 96 -9.55 18.72 13.78
CA GLU A 96 -10.28 18.60 15.03
C GLU A 96 -9.47 17.76 16.04
N GLU A 97 -9.95 16.60 16.47
CA GLU A 97 -9.23 15.73 17.40
C GLU A 97 -8.45 14.61 16.71
N ASP A 98 -8.73 14.34 15.44
CA ASP A 98 -8.16 13.23 14.69
C ASP A 98 -6.92 13.63 13.87
N PRO A 99 -5.88 12.79 13.76
CA PRO A 99 -4.78 13.05 12.86
C PRO A 99 -5.20 12.86 11.39
N LEU A 100 -4.52 13.57 10.48
CA LEU A 100 -4.83 13.51 9.05
C LEU A 100 -4.82 12.07 8.50
N TYR A 101 -3.87 11.21 8.93
CA TYR A 101 -3.83 9.83 8.46
C TYR A 101 -5.10 9.04 8.78
N SER A 102 -5.77 9.33 9.90
CA SER A 102 -7.04 8.73 10.28
C SER A 102 -8.16 9.12 9.29
N ARG A 103 -8.20 10.38 8.85
CA ARG A 103 -9.14 10.84 7.82
C ARG A 103 -8.87 10.19 6.46
N VAL A 104 -7.60 9.96 6.14
CA VAL A 104 -7.23 9.22 4.91
C VAL A 104 -7.72 7.78 4.99
N LEU A 105 -7.61 7.10 6.15
CA LEU A 105 -8.13 5.75 6.34
C LEU A 105 -9.66 5.71 6.16
N ASP A 106 -10.40 6.68 6.70
CA ASP A 106 -11.85 6.78 6.50
C ASP A 106 -12.19 6.89 5.00
N LYS A 107 -11.44 7.70 4.24
CA LYS A 107 -11.65 7.82 2.80
C LYS A 107 -11.30 6.57 2.01
N ILE A 108 -10.24 5.85 2.38
CA ILE A 108 -9.90 4.56 1.77
C ILE A 108 -11.04 3.55 1.96
N HIS A 109 -11.59 3.49 3.17
CA HIS A 109 -12.75 2.63 3.46
C HIS A 109 -13.97 3.03 2.62
N GLU A 110 -14.32 4.31 2.58
CA GLU A 110 -15.42 4.87 1.81
C GLU A 110 -15.29 4.51 0.32
N TRP A 111 -14.16 4.84 -0.32
CA TRP A 111 -13.89 4.53 -1.73
C TRP A 111 -13.91 3.02 -2.03
N GLY A 112 -13.37 2.22 -1.09
CA GLY A 112 -13.39 0.76 -1.24
C GLY A 112 -14.82 0.22 -1.24
N LYS A 113 -15.66 0.68 -0.31
CA LYS A 113 -17.06 0.24 -0.21
C LYS A 113 -17.94 0.76 -1.33
N GLU A 114 -17.65 1.93 -1.90
CA GLU A 114 -18.34 2.42 -3.10
C GLU A 114 -18.08 1.51 -4.32
N GLU A 115 -16.85 1.03 -4.49
CA GLU A 115 -16.48 0.17 -5.61
C GLU A 115 -16.87 -1.30 -5.41
N GLU A 116 -16.78 -1.81 -4.18
CA GLU A 116 -16.99 -3.22 -3.84
C GLU A 116 -17.79 -3.35 -2.52
N PRO A 117 -19.10 -3.00 -2.51
CA PRO A 117 -19.89 -2.88 -1.27
C PRO A 117 -20.00 -4.19 -0.48
N GLU A 118 -20.00 -5.33 -1.17
CA GLU A 118 -20.16 -6.65 -0.54
C GLU A 118 -18.83 -7.32 -0.17
N ALA A 119 -17.69 -6.73 -0.56
CA ALA A 119 -16.39 -7.30 -0.24
C ALA A 119 -16.08 -7.17 1.26
N GLU A 120 -15.62 -8.23 1.91
CA GLU A 120 -15.12 -8.17 3.28
C GLU A 120 -13.93 -7.20 3.36
N PHE A 121 -12.99 -7.35 2.43
CA PHE A 121 -11.87 -6.44 2.21
C PHE A 121 -11.89 -5.96 0.77
N PRO A 122 -12.33 -4.72 0.50
CA PRO A 122 -12.25 -4.13 -0.82
C PRO A 122 -10.83 -4.08 -1.36
N SER A 123 -10.69 -4.01 -2.67
CA SER A 123 -9.38 -3.98 -3.36
C SER A 123 -8.59 -2.68 -3.18
N PHE A 124 -9.19 -1.65 -2.56
CA PHE A 124 -8.47 -0.54 -1.96
C PHE A 124 -8.05 -0.88 -0.54
N GLY A 125 -6.78 -1.18 -0.36
CA GLY A 125 -6.13 -1.34 0.94
C GLY A 125 -5.36 -0.09 1.36
N ALA A 126 -4.70 -0.14 2.52
CA ALA A 126 -3.92 0.97 3.05
C ALA A 126 -2.47 0.58 3.37
N VAL A 127 -1.53 1.50 3.10
CA VAL A 127 -0.18 1.43 3.67
C VAL A 127 -0.21 2.07 5.06
N VAL A 128 0.15 1.29 6.09
CA VAL A 128 0.17 1.75 7.47
C VAL A 128 1.47 1.36 8.15
N GLY A 129 2.37 2.32 8.33
CA GLY A 129 3.58 2.16 9.15
C GLY A 129 3.27 2.43 10.61
N VAL A 130 3.77 1.57 11.50
CA VAL A 130 3.62 1.72 12.94
C VAL A 130 4.89 2.34 13.51
N ASN A 131 4.80 3.56 14.03
CA ASN A 131 5.95 4.28 14.57
C ASN A 131 5.91 4.43 16.11
N ASN A 132 4.71 4.36 16.69
CA ASN A 132 4.55 4.40 18.14
C ASN A 132 3.24 3.70 18.59
N LEU A 133 3.20 3.31 19.86
CA LEU A 133 2.08 2.57 20.44
C LEU A 133 0.78 3.38 20.51
N ASN A 134 0.86 4.71 20.62
CA ASN A 134 -0.34 5.57 20.72
C ASN A 134 -1.15 5.61 19.41
N GLU A 135 -0.55 5.22 18.30
CA GLU A 135 -1.22 5.15 17.00
C GLU A 135 -2.01 3.85 16.82
N LEU A 136 -1.66 2.79 17.58
CA LEU A 136 -2.23 1.44 17.40
C LEU A 136 -3.75 1.39 17.56
N ASP A 137 -4.29 2.09 18.55
CA ASP A 137 -5.73 2.03 18.83
C ASP A 137 -6.54 2.70 17.72
N ILE A 138 -6.07 3.85 17.23
CA ILE A 138 -6.69 4.54 16.08
C ILE A 138 -6.62 3.65 14.84
N ILE A 139 -5.43 3.09 14.56
CA ILE A 139 -5.22 2.22 13.40
C ILE A 139 -6.15 1.00 13.47
N ARG A 140 -6.18 0.27 14.60
CA ARG A 140 -7.05 -0.89 14.79
C ARG A 140 -8.52 -0.57 14.56
N GLN A 141 -8.98 0.56 15.12
CA GLN A 141 -10.37 0.97 14.98
C GLN A 141 -10.74 1.30 13.54
N LYS A 142 -9.86 2.00 12.82
CA LYS A 142 -10.09 2.50 11.47
C LYS A 142 -9.86 1.46 10.36
N THR A 143 -9.13 0.37 10.64
CA THR A 143 -8.69 -0.57 9.61
C THR A 143 -9.35 -1.94 9.66
N ARG A 144 -10.47 -2.07 10.40
CA ARG A 144 -11.18 -3.37 10.55
C ARG A 144 -11.52 -4.02 9.21
N ASP A 145 -11.99 -3.24 8.26
CA ASP A 145 -12.46 -3.69 6.95
C ASP A 145 -11.54 -3.19 5.80
N ILE A 146 -10.29 -2.88 6.13
CA ILE A 146 -9.25 -2.47 5.18
C ILE A 146 -8.12 -3.50 5.22
N PHE A 147 -7.66 -3.95 4.05
CA PHE A 147 -6.47 -4.79 3.96
C PHE A 147 -5.20 -3.94 4.02
N LEU A 148 -4.19 -4.36 4.77
CA LEU A 148 -3.03 -3.53 5.11
C LEU A 148 -1.74 -4.01 4.46
N LEU A 149 -0.94 -3.07 3.97
CA LEU A 149 0.48 -3.23 3.73
C LEU A 149 1.24 -2.50 4.85
N ILE A 150 1.98 -3.26 5.68
CA ILE A 150 2.67 -2.74 6.86
C ILE A 150 4.18 -2.71 6.60
N PRO A 151 4.76 -1.54 6.27
CA PRO A 151 6.20 -1.38 6.11
C PRO A 151 6.91 -1.23 7.45
N GLY A 152 8.22 -1.55 7.47
CA GLY A 152 9.11 -1.10 8.55
C GLY A 152 9.47 -2.14 9.61
N TYR A 153 9.06 -3.41 9.46
CA TYR A 153 9.55 -4.46 10.35
C TYR A 153 11.08 -4.60 10.30
N GLY A 154 11.69 -4.62 11.46
CA GLY A 154 13.14 -4.79 11.66
C GLY A 154 13.93 -3.49 11.52
N ALA A 155 14.03 -2.90 10.35
CA ALA A 155 14.92 -1.76 10.09
C ALA A 155 14.44 -0.41 10.67
N GLN A 156 13.15 -0.31 11.04
CA GLN A 156 12.52 0.94 11.55
C GLN A 156 11.98 0.80 12.97
N GLY A 157 12.28 -0.33 13.65
CA GLY A 157 12.02 -0.51 15.08
C GLY A 157 10.61 -0.99 15.45
N ALA A 158 9.73 -1.27 14.49
CA ALA A 158 8.45 -1.89 14.78
C ALA A 158 8.65 -3.33 15.29
N LYS A 159 8.02 -3.66 16.42
CA LYS A 159 8.05 -5.01 16.98
C LYS A 159 6.98 -5.88 16.33
N ILE A 160 7.25 -7.18 16.25
CA ILE A 160 6.29 -8.12 15.65
C ILE A 160 4.97 -8.18 16.44
N GLU A 161 5.04 -7.99 17.76
CA GLU A 161 3.89 -7.96 18.64
C GLU A 161 2.95 -6.80 18.34
N ASP A 162 3.50 -5.62 18.01
CA ASP A 162 2.73 -4.43 17.64
C ASP A 162 2.01 -4.66 16.32
N ILE A 163 2.72 -5.21 15.33
CA ILE A 163 2.16 -5.56 14.02
C ILE A 163 1.07 -6.63 14.17
N ALA A 164 1.37 -7.71 14.90
CA ALA A 164 0.42 -8.78 15.17
C ALA A 164 -0.87 -8.25 15.80
N SER A 165 -0.74 -7.26 16.69
CA SER A 165 -1.90 -6.66 17.37
C SER A 165 -2.86 -5.93 16.42
N ILE A 166 -2.41 -5.49 15.25
CA ILE A 166 -3.25 -4.82 14.25
C ILE A 166 -3.98 -5.84 13.38
N VAL A 167 -3.30 -6.92 12.97
CA VAL A 167 -3.81 -7.86 11.96
C VAL A 167 -4.26 -9.22 12.53
N SER A 168 -4.01 -9.49 13.84
CA SER A 168 -4.13 -10.83 14.41
C SER A 168 -5.53 -11.44 14.35
N GLU A 169 -6.57 -10.65 14.58
CA GLU A 169 -7.95 -11.14 14.61
C GLU A 169 -8.53 -11.38 13.21
N ARG A 170 -8.27 -10.46 12.28
CA ARG A 170 -8.87 -10.45 10.95
C ARG A 170 -7.97 -11.01 9.86
N LYS A 171 -6.68 -11.19 10.11
CA LYS A 171 -5.66 -11.58 9.12
C LYS A 171 -5.66 -10.67 7.87
N ASN A 172 -5.94 -9.39 8.09
CA ASN A 172 -6.16 -8.40 7.05
C ASN A 172 -4.90 -7.60 6.70
N GLY A 173 -3.75 -8.22 6.62
CA GLY A 173 -2.54 -7.49 6.29
C GLY A 173 -1.34 -8.35 5.92
N VAL A 174 -0.42 -7.73 5.21
CA VAL A 174 0.90 -8.27 4.86
C VAL A 174 1.99 -7.34 5.37
N VAL A 175 3.11 -7.93 5.77
CA VAL A 175 4.27 -7.20 6.31
C VAL A 175 5.35 -7.10 5.25
N ASN A 176 5.85 -5.89 5.01
CA ASN A 176 6.97 -5.68 4.10
C ASN A 176 8.31 -5.67 4.85
N VAL A 177 9.22 -6.55 4.45
CA VAL A 177 10.60 -6.62 4.95
C VAL A 177 11.55 -6.50 3.75
N SER A 178 12.26 -5.39 3.65
CA SER A 178 13.17 -5.12 2.53
C SER A 178 14.64 -5.24 2.98
N ARG A 179 15.15 -4.26 3.71
CA ARG A 179 16.55 -4.24 4.16
C ARG A 179 16.94 -5.43 5.03
N GLY A 180 16.03 -6.02 5.77
CA GLY A 180 16.27 -7.23 6.56
C GLY A 180 16.72 -8.43 5.71
N TYR A 181 16.34 -8.47 4.44
CA TYR A 181 16.80 -9.49 3.49
C TYR A 181 18.00 -9.01 2.66
N THR A 182 17.96 -7.78 2.13
CA THR A 182 18.95 -7.31 1.17
C THR A 182 20.28 -6.89 1.80
N ALA A 183 20.28 -6.44 3.06
CA ALA A 183 21.50 -5.99 3.74
C ALA A 183 22.53 -7.11 4.01
N ASN A 184 22.09 -8.38 3.95
CA ASN A 184 22.95 -9.56 4.16
C ASN A 184 23.29 -10.30 2.85
N LEU A 185 22.87 -9.76 1.71
CA LEU A 185 23.31 -10.32 0.43
C LEU A 185 24.78 -9.96 0.23
N PRO A 186 25.62 -10.92 -0.25
CA PRO A 186 26.99 -10.60 -0.60
C PRO A 186 26.98 -9.47 -1.65
N GLU A 187 27.86 -8.47 -1.46
CA GLU A 187 28.12 -7.51 -2.52
C GLU A 187 28.49 -8.34 -3.76
N HIS A 188 27.76 -8.17 -4.84
CA HIS A 188 28.11 -8.82 -6.10
C HIS A 188 29.49 -8.31 -6.47
N GLY A 189 30.49 -9.17 -6.31
CA GLY A 189 31.77 -8.97 -6.96
C GLY A 189 31.52 -8.93 -8.47
N ASP A 190 32.21 -8.02 -9.13
CA ASP A 190 32.22 -7.79 -10.58
C ASP A 190 32.30 -9.08 -11.40
#